data_2d205f5833ef7435c68e30bfb45340cb
#
_entry.id   2d205f5833ef7435c68e30bfb45340cb
#
_cell.length_a   1.000
_cell.length_b   1.000
_cell.length_c   1.000
_cell.angle_alpha   90.00
_cell.angle_beta   90.00
_cell.angle_gamma   90.00
#
_symmetry.space_group_name_H-M   'P 1'
#
loop_
_entity.id
_entity.type
_entity.pdbx_description
1 polymer ?
#
loop_
_entity_poly.entity_id
_entity_poly.type
_entity_poly.pdbx_seq_one_letter_code
_entity_poly.pdbx_strand_id
1 'polypeptide(L)'
;MTSHSERLATRLSATYRLKSTLSSGAALDVYVAEEWKTGRRVVVKALREEKATSTSAARFLAAITSAAQLDHPNVVPLDAFGTVDGLPYYVSPVVDGVSLRTRLSAAASLPLYEALQIATEVGAALDFAHHHHILHRNLKPEKVLLRGGRALVADFGLEPLVGAAELSRRSMPGSVLGTPEYMSPEQAQGDTDCDGRSDVYSLACIVYEMIWGHPPFVGPSSLVLRRQLSAEPMPLCCRLPGIPHGLAAAVSRALAKEPAHRFASAGAFAAALRDGCDSLEACRPSDRVTAERPIERAAFSLYNTRQSA
;
A
#
# COMPACT_ATOMS: atom_id res chain seq x y z
N MET A 1 18.26 -1.24 30.89
CA MET A 1 16.93 -0.80 30.44
C MET A 1 16.42 -1.86 29.48
N THR A 2 15.25 -2.44 29.72
CA THR A 2 14.61 -3.41 28.84
C THR A 2 14.28 -2.75 27.49
N SER A 3 14.53 -3.43 26.38
CA SER A 3 14.23 -2.91 25.06
C SER A 3 12.70 -2.73 24.86
N HIS A 4 12.30 -1.85 23.95
CA HIS A 4 10.86 -1.68 23.62
C HIS A 4 10.21 -3.02 23.21
N SER A 5 10.93 -3.85 22.44
CA SER A 5 10.47 -5.19 22.05
C SER A 5 10.24 -6.13 23.24
N GLU A 6 11.07 -6.08 24.26
CA GLU A 6 10.90 -6.90 25.49
C GLU A 6 9.68 -6.44 26.30
N ARG A 7 9.46 -5.12 26.43
CA ARG A 7 8.28 -4.57 27.10
C ARG A 7 6.99 -4.93 26.35
N LEU A 8 7.01 -4.81 25.03
CA LEU A 8 5.89 -5.20 24.16
C LEU A 8 5.60 -6.71 24.30
N ALA A 9 6.63 -7.55 24.23
CA ALA A 9 6.50 -9.00 24.41
C ALA A 9 5.90 -9.35 25.79
N THR A 10 6.36 -8.72 26.86
CA THR A 10 5.85 -8.93 28.21
C THR A 10 4.38 -8.54 28.33
N ARG A 11 3.99 -7.36 27.80
CA ARG A 11 2.60 -6.88 27.86
C ARG A 11 1.64 -7.71 27.02
N LEU A 12 2.09 -8.20 25.88
CA LEU A 12 1.27 -9.02 24.99
C LEU A 12 1.30 -10.51 25.36
N SER A 13 2.14 -10.94 26.30
CA SER A 13 2.39 -12.35 26.64
C SER A 13 1.15 -13.15 27.05
N ALA A 14 0.11 -12.50 27.57
CA ALA A 14 -1.15 -13.17 27.94
C ALA A 14 -1.96 -13.63 26.71
N THR A 15 -1.78 -12.98 25.55
CA THR A 15 -2.57 -13.24 24.34
C THR A 15 -1.70 -13.69 23.19
N TYR A 16 -0.50 -13.10 23.03
CA TYR A 16 0.37 -13.30 21.88
C TYR A 16 1.79 -13.68 22.30
N ARG A 17 2.40 -14.59 21.57
CA ARG A 17 3.80 -14.95 21.69
C ARG A 17 4.56 -14.30 20.52
N LEU A 18 5.35 -13.26 20.79
CA LEU A 18 6.25 -12.70 19.79
C LEU A 18 7.31 -13.73 19.41
N LYS A 19 7.50 -13.94 18.09
CA LYS A 19 8.44 -14.94 17.55
C LYS A 19 9.70 -14.29 16.98
N SER A 20 9.52 -13.29 16.13
CA SER A 20 10.65 -12.63 15.45
C SER A 20 10.27 -11.21 15.02
N THR A 21 11.29 -10.37 14.91
CA THR A 21 11.16 -9.07 14.24
C THR A 21 11.20 -9.29 12.73
N LEU A 22 10.20 -8.80 12.00
CA LEU A 22 10.18 -8.83 10.53
C LEU A 22 10.95 -7.67 9.94
N SER A 23 10.75 -6.48 10.48
CA SER A 23 11.44 -5.27 10.05
C SER A 23 11.34 -4.19 11.13
N SER A 24 12.34 -3.30 11.13
CA SER A 24 12.28 -2.01 11.82
C SER A 24 12.19 -0.95 10.74
N GLY A 25 10.96 -0.52 10.45
CA GLY A 25 10.70 0.54 9.47
C GLY A 25 11.04 1.92 10.01
N ALA A 26 10.82 2.95 9.20
CA ALA A 26 11.12 4.33 9.58
C ALA A 26 10.34 4.81 10.83
N ALA A 27 9.12 4.27 11.05
CA ALA A 27 8.25 4.71 12.13
C ALA A 27 7.64 3.57 12.95
N LEU A 28 7.56 2.37 12.39
CA LEU A 28 6.96 1.19 13.02
C LEU A 28 7.97 0.06 13.11
N ASP A 29 7.96 -0.64 14.24
CA ASP A 29 8.55 -1.96 14.37
C ASP A 29 7.49 -3.01 14.07
N VAL A 30 7.86 -4.03 13.30
CA VAL A 30 6.96 -5.08 12.82
C VAL A 30 7.43 -6.43 13.33
N TYR A 31 6.55 -7.15 14.01
CA TYR A 31 6.81 -8.45 14.60
C TYR A 31 5.86 -9.51 14.09
N VAL A 32 6.34 -10.74 13.94
CA VAL A 32 5.46 -11.91 13.84
C VAL A 32 5.19 -12.42 15.25
N ALA A 33 3.94 -12.71 15.53
CA ALA A 33 3.51 -13.32 16.76
C ALA A 33 2.54 -14.49 16.48
N GLU A 34 2.31 -15.29 17.50
CA GLU A 34 1.35 -16.39 17.52
C GLU A 34 0.34 -16.14 18.62
N GLU A 35 -0.93 -16.20 18.30
CA GLU A 35 -2.01 -16.11 19.27
C GLU A 35 -2.12 -17.41 20.05
N TRP A 36 -2.01 -17.36 21.39
CA TRP A 36 -1.97 -18.54 22.24
C TRP A 36 -3.21 -19.45 22.13
N LYS A 37 -4.39 -18.85 22.02
CA LYS A 37 -5.66 -19.61 22.04
C LYS A 37 -5.88 -20.41 20.76
N THR A 38 -5.47 -19.87 19.63
CA THR A 38 -5.80 -20.42 18.30
C THR A 38 -4.58 -20.98 17.57
N GLY A 39 -3.37 -20.66 18.01
CA GLY A 39 -2.12 -20.93 17.26
C GLY A 39 -1.99 -20.10 15.99
N ARG A 40 -2.90 -19.15 15.75
CA ARG A 40 -2.93 -18.32 14.54
C ARG A 40 -1.74 -17.36 14.52
N ARG A 41 -1.08 -17.26 13.37
CA ARG A 41 -0.02 -16.27 13.16
C ARG A 41 -0.62 -14.90 12.91
N VAL A 42 -0.07 -13.89 13.58
CA VAL A 42 -0.46 -12.49 13.46
C VAL A 42 0.77 -11.61 13.27
N VAL A 43 0.56 -10.42 12.73
CA VAL A 43 1.56 -9.36 12.64
C VAL A 43 1.21 -8.31 13.69
N VAL A 44 2.18 -7.98 14.54
CA VAL A 44 2.09 -6.88 15.51
C VAL A 44 2.94 -5.73 14.98
N LYS A 45 2.34 -4.55 14.85
CA LYS A 45 3.04 -3.33 14.46
C LYS A 45 2.92 -2.31 15.57
N ALA A 46 4.05 -1.78 16.02
CA ALA A 46 4.13 -0.84 17.13
C ALA A 46 4.88 0.43 16.72
N LEU A 47 4.42 1.58 17.21
CA LEU A 47 5.09 2.86 17.00
C LEU A 47 6.45 2.82 17.71
N ARG A 48 7.51 3.22 16.99
CA ARG A 48 8.86 3.30 17.55
C ARG A 48 8.97 4.42 18.57
N GLU A 49 9.66 4.14 19.68
CA GLU A 49 9.84 5.08 20.78
C GLU A 49 10.51 6.40 20.33
N GLU A 50 11.52 6.30 19.44
CA GLU A 50 12.24 7.46 18.91
C GLU A 50 11.38 8.39 18.02
N LYS A 51 10.24 7.90 17.58
CA LYS A 51 9.27 8.63 16.74
C LYS A 51 8.03 9.08 17.50
N ALA A 52 7.88 8.60 18.73
CA ALA A 52 6.74 8.89 19.56
C ALA A 52 6.90 10.23 20.27
N THR A 53 6.08 11.19 19.90
CA THR A 53 5.71 12.31 20.76
C THR A 53 4.30 12.04 21.30
N SER A 54 3.90 12.68 22.37
CA SER A 54 2.53 12.53 22.89
C SER A 54 1.46 12.81 21.82
N THR A 55 1.71 13.81 20.98
CA THR A 55 0.82 14.17 19.86
C THR A 55 0.81 13.13 18.76
N SER A 56 1.99 12.60 18.33
CA SER A 56 2.05 11.59 17.27
C SER A 56 1.45 10.27 17.72
N ALA A 57 1.67 9.85 18.97
CA ALA A 57 1.10 8.65 19.55
C ALA A 57 -0.44 8.73 19.62
N ALA A 58 -0.99 9.87 20.10
CA ALA A 58 -2.43 10.09 20.16
C ALA A 58 -3.09 10.06 18.77
N ARG A 59 -2.48 10.74 17.76
CA ARG A 59 -2.97 10.74 16.39
C ARG A 59 -2.92 9.33 15.77
N PHE A 60 -1.86 8.59 16.02
CA PHE A 60 -1.73 7.23 15.51
C PHE A 60 -2.75 6.30 16.15
N LEU A 61 -2.98 6.40 17.46
CA LEU A 61 -4.01 5.63 18.15
C LEU A 61 -5.42 5.94 17.62
N ALA A 62 -5.72 7.22 17.36
CA ALA A 62 -6.98 7.61 16.74
C ALA A 62 -7.16 7.02 15.34
N ALA A 63 -6.09 7.04 14.52
CA ALA A 63 -6.10 6.40 13.20
C ALA A 63 -6.34 4.89 13.28
N ILE A 64 -5.68 4.19 14.21
CA ILE A 64 -5.90 2.76 14.44
C ILE A 64 -7.36 2.50 14.84
N THR A 65 -7.91 3.29 15.75
CA THR A 65 -9.29 3.15 16.22
C THR A 65 -10.30 3.29 15.08
N SER A 66 -10.07 4.24 14.18
CA SER A 66 -10.89 4.40 12.96
C SER A 66 -10.70 3.22 12.00
N ALA A 67 -9.46 2.83 11.69
CA ALA A 67 -9.16 1.74 10.77
C ALA A 67 -9.71 0.37 11.25
N ALA A 68 -9.80 0.16 12.57
CA ALA A 68 -10.36 -1.06 13.16
C ALA A 68 -11.87 -1.24 12.89
N GLN A 69 -12.55 -0.21 12.41
CA GLN A 69 -13.98 -0.28 12.04
C GLN A 69 -14.18 -0.73 10.60
N LEU A 70 -13.11 -0.86 9.79
CA LEU A 70 -13.22 -1.27 8.41
C LEU A 70 -13.44 -2.79 8.30
N ASP A 71 -14.66 -3.18 7.94
CA ASP A 71 -15.02 -4.57 7.64
C ASP A 71 -15.43 -4.69 6.16
N HIS A 72 -14.49 -5.14 5.33
CA HIS A 72 -14.68 -5.29 3.89
C HIS A 72 -13.84 -6.46 3.35
N PRO A 73 -14.34 -7.25 2.39
CA PRO A 73 -13.65 -8.45 1.89
C PRO A 73 -12.28 -8.19 1.26
N ASN A 74 -12.00 -6.95 0.84
CA ASN A 74 -10.72 -6.54 0.25
C ASN A 74 -9.89 -5.65 1.20
N VAL A 75 -10.21 -5.60 2.49
CA VAL A 75 -9.43 -4.92 3.54
C VAL A 75 -8.85 -5.95 4.48
N VAL A 76 -7.58 -5.81 4.86
CA VAL A 76 -6.98 -6.62 5.93
C VAL A 76 -7.49 -6.07 7.27
N PRO A 77 -8.26 -6.86 8.05
CA PRO A 77 -8.83 -6.39 9.29
C PRO A 77 -7.77 -6.16 10.37
N LEU A 78 -8.12 -5.36 11.37
CA LEU A 78 -7.35 -5.26 12.61
C LEU A 78 -8.01 -6.13 13.68
N ASP A 79 -7.26 -7.14 14.19
CA ASP A 79 -7.77 -8.07 15.19
C ASP A 79 -7.77 -7.48 16.60
N ALA A 80 -6.78 -6.63 16.90
CA ALA A 80 -6.62 -5.98 18.19
C ALA A 80 -5.75 -4.73 18.07
N PHE A 81 -5.86 -3.83 19.02
CA PHE A 81 -4.98 -2.67 19.17
C PHE A 81 -4.95 -2.19 20.63
N GLY A 82 -3.96 -1.35 20.94
CA GLY A 82 -3.82 -0.79 22.28
C GLY A 82 -2.55 0.04 22.41
N THR A 83 -2.11 0.23 23.66
CA THR A 83 -0.88 0.93 23.99
C THR A 83 -0.02 0.11 24.96
N VAL A 84 1.30 0.19 24.79
CA VAL A 84 2.29 -0.30 25.74
C VAL A 84 3.19 0.86 26.11
N ASP A 85 3.23 1.24 27.38
CA ASP A 85 3.98 2.41 27.88
C ASP A 85 3.67 3.71 27.11
N GLY A 86 2.39 3.88 26.71
CA GLY A 86 1.94 5.03 25.91
C GLY A 86 2.22 4.91 24.40
N LEU A 87 2.91 3.86 23.95
CA LEU A 87 3.20 3.61 22.53
C LEU A 87 2.09 2.76 21.91
N PRO A 88 1.38 3.27 20.90
CA PRO A 88 0.33 2.51 20.22
C PRO A 88 0.88 1.35 19.41
N TYR A 89 0.10 0.27 19.40
CA TYR A 89 0.30 -0.89 18.54
C TYR A 89 -1.02 -1.39 17.98
N TYR A 90 -0.94 -2.16 16.90
CA TYR A 90 -2.07 -2.92 16.37
C TYR A 90 -1.63 -4.30 15.90
N VAL A 91 -2.61 -5.18 15.82
CA VAL A 91 -2.46 -6.58 15.43
C VAL A 91 -3.35 -6.85 14.23
N SER A 92 -2.80 -7.48 13.22
CA SER A 92 -3.54 -7.94 12.04
C SER A 92 -3.21 -9.41 11.75
N PRO A 93 -4.10 -10.15 11.06
CA PRO A 93 -3.79 -11.52 10.66
C PRO A 93 -2.61 -11.56 9.69
N VAL A 94 -1.81 -12.62 9.75
CA VAL A 94 -0.90 -12.94 8.65
C VAL A 94 -1.75 -13.40 7.48
N VAL A 95 -1.71 -12.66 6.38
CA VAL A 95 -2.36 -13.06 5.13
C VAL A 95 -1.49 -14.13 4.46
N ASP A 96 -2.07 -15.32 4.27
CA ASP A 96 -1.41 -16.41 3.55
C ASP A 96 -1.45 -16.11 2.04
N GLY A 97 -0.40 -15.46 1.55
CA GLY A 97 -0.29 -14.96 0.19
C GLY A 97 1.01 -14.19 -0.02
N VAL A 98 1.10 -13.46 -1.12
CA VAL A 98 2.26 -12.64 -1.47
C VAL A 98 1.84 -11.18 -1.63
N SER A 99 2.76 -10.23 -1.43
CA SER A 99 2.47 -8.84 -1.77
C SER A 99 2.46 -8.66 -3.30
N LEU A 100 1.70 -7.66 -3.77
CA LEU A 100 1.74 -7.26 -5.18
C LEU A 100 3.16 -6.85 -5.60
N ARG A 101 3.96 -6.30 -4.69
CA ARG A 101 5.39 -6.02 -4.94
C ARG A 101 6.15 -7.30 -5.27
N THR A 102 5.97 -8.36 -4.48
CA THR A 102 6.61 -9.66 -4.73
C THR A 102 6.15 -10.22 -6.08
N ARG A 103 4.86 -10.12 -6.39
CA ARG A 103 4.30 -10.57 -7.66
C ARG A 103 4.88 -9.79 -8.86
N LEU A 104 4.99 -8.46 -8.75
CA LEU A 104 5.60 -7.59 -9.77
C LEU A 104 7.11 -7.83 -9.93
N SER A 105 7.81 -8.13 -8.84
CA SER A 105 9.24 -8.46 -8.91
C SER A 105 9.52 -9.80 -9.58
N ALA A 106 8.56 -10.72 -9.58
CA ALA A 106 8.66 -12.02 -10.22
C ALA A 106 8.24 -12.01 -11.70
N ALA A 107 7.58 -10.95 -12.17
CA ALA A 107 7.08 -10.81 -13.54
C ALA A 107 7.40 -9.41 -14.08
N ALA A 108 7.75 -9.30 -15.35
CA ALA A 108 8.03 -8.01 -15.98
C ALA A 108 6.76 -7.11 -16.03
N SER A 109 5.59 -7.72 -16.20
CA SER A 109 4.27 -7.07 -16.14
C SER A 109 3.22 -8.13 -15.82
N LEU A 110 2.01 -7.71 -15.49
CA LEU A 110 0.90 -8.62 -15.25
C LEU A 110 0.00 -8.76 -16.48
N PRO A 111 -0.66 -9.90 -16.67
CA PRO A 111 -1.74 -10.02 -17.63
C PRO A 111 -2.81 -8.94 -17.39
N LEU A 112 -3.37 -8.37 -18.44
CA LEU A 112 -4.31 -7.25 -18.32
C LEU A 112 -5.52 -7.60 -17.45
N TYR A 113 -6.07 -8.82 -17.59
CA TYR A 113 -7.20 -9.25 -16.76
C TYR A 113 -6.87 -9.27 -15.25
N GLU A 114 -5.64 -9.72 -14.89
CA GLU A 114 -5.17 -9.75 -13.50
C GLU A 114 -5.03 -8.32 -12.96
N ALA A 115 -4.44 -7.42 -13.75
CA ALA A 115 -4.30 -6.01 -13.39
C ALA A 115 -5.67 -5.32 -13.18
N LEU A 116 -6.65 -5.58 -14.05
CA LEU A 116 -8.01 -5.03 -13.94
C LEU A 116 -8.77 -5.60 -12.74
N GLN A 117 -8.62 -6.90 -12.46
CA GLN A 117 -9.20 -7.52 -11.27
C GLN A 117 -8.64 -6.89 -10.00
N ILE A 118 -7.31 -6.80 -9.87
CA ILE A 118 -6.65 -6.17 -8.72
C ILE A 118 -7.11 -4.71 -8.57
N ALA A 119 -7.13 -3.94 -9.67
CA ALA A 119 -7.58 -2.55 -9.63
C ALA A 119 -9.04 -2.42 -9.16
N THR A 120 -9.91 -3.33 -9.57
CA THR A 120 -11.31 -3.36 -9.15
C THR A 120 -11.45 -3.65 -7.66
N GLU A 121 -10.75 -4.65 -7.16
CA GLU A 121 -10.81 -5.06 -5.75
C GLU A 121 -10.18 -4.01 -4.82
N VAL A 122 -9.05 -3.42 -5.22
CA VAL A 122 -8.42 -2.30 -4.50
C VAL A 122 -9.31 -1.06 -4.55
N GLY A 123 -9.91 -0.76 -5.70
CA GLY A 123 -10.85 0.36 -5.85
C GLY A 123 -12.05 0.25 -4.91
N ALA A 124 -12.63 -0.95 -4.79
CA ALA A 124 -13.73 -1.21 -3.86
C ALA A 124 -13.33 -1.01 -2.40
N ALA A 125 -12.12 -1.48 -2.01
CA ALA A 125 -11.59 -1.27 -0.66
C ALA A 125 -11.38 0.22 -0.34
N LEU A 126 -10.84 0.97 -1.31
CA LEU A 126 -10.62 2.41 -1.15
C LEU A 126 -11.95 3.16 -1.02
N ASP A 127 -12.91 2.91 -1.91
CA ASP A 127 -14.22 3.57 -1.85
C ASP A 127 -14.93 3.28 -0.52
N PHE A 128 -14.86 2.02 -0.05
CA PHE A 128 -15.40 1.66 1.26
C PHE A 128 -14.77 2.46 2.39
N ALA A 129 -13.44 2.55 2.42
CA ALA A 129 -12.72 3.32 3.45
C ALA A 129 -13.01 4.83 3.35
N HIS A 130 -13.09 5.39 2.13
CA HIS A 130 -13.40 6.80 1.91
C HIS A 130 -14.81 7.18 2.39
N HIS A 131 -15.79 6.28 2.26
CA HIS A 131 -17.12 6.47 2.84
C HIS A 131 -17.10 6.51 4.38
N HIS A 132 -16.10 5.92 5.00
CA HIS A 132 -15.84 6.02 6.44
C HIS A 132 -14.87 7.15 6.81
N HIS A 133 -14.59 8.08 5.87
CA HIS A 133 -13.65 9.19 6.02
C HIS A 133 -12.21 8.77 6.33
N ILE A 134 -11.83 7.58 5.88
CA ILE A 134 -10.49 7.03 6.06
C ILE A 134 -9.78 6.98 4.71
N LEU A 135 -8.73 7.80 4.56
CA LEU A 135 -7.83 7.77 3.41
C LEU A 135 -6.70 6.78 3.67
N HIS A 136 -6.22 6.11 2.62
CA HIS A 136 -5.07 5.22 2.75
C HIS A 136 -3.76 6.00 2.90
N ARG A 137 -3.55 7.03 2.10
CA ARG A 137 -2.40 7.96 2.10
C ARG A 137 -1.03 7.39 1.78
N ASN A 138 -0.87 6.08 1.79
CA ASN A 138 0.39 5.39 1.46
C ASN A 138 0.13 4.09 0.69
N LEU A 139 -0.76 4.17 -0.31
CA LEU A 139 -1.07 3.03 -1.15
C LEU A 139 0.11 2.75 -2.10
N LYS A 140 0.59 1.50 -2.06
CA LYS A 140 1.70 1.01 -2.89
C LYS A 140 1.64 -0.52 -2.98
N PRO A 141 2.37 -1.15 -3.93
CA PRO A 141 2.29 -2.59 -4.13
C PRO A 141 2.61 -3.44 -2.90
N GLU A 142 3.40 -2.94 -1.95
CA GLU A 142 3.70 -3.61 -0.68
C GLU A 142 2.49 -3.71 0.25
N LYS A 143 1.49 -2.82 0.06
CA LYS A 143 0.27 -2.76 0.88
C LYS A 143 -0.90 -3.54 0.25
N VAL A 144 -0.73 -4.04 -0.95
CA VAL A 144 -1.70 -4.91 -1.63
C VAL A 144 -1.23 -6.35 -1.51
N LEU A 145 -2.00 -7.19 -0.83
CA LEU A 145 -1.71 -8.60 -0.58
C LEU A 145 -2.60 -9.46 -1.48
N LEU A 146 -2.00 -10.45 -2.13
CA LEU A 146 -2.69 -11.37 -3.05
C LEU A 146 -2.86 -12.73 -2.37
N ARG A 147 -4.10 -13.15 -2.16
CA ARG A 147 -4.45 -14.44 -1.54
C ARG A 147 -5.53 -15.14 -2.36
N GLY A 148 -5.21 -16.31 -2.91
CA GLY A 148 -6.18 -17.10 -3.68
C GLY A 148 -6.78 -16.33 -4.87
N GLY A 149 -6.00 -15.51 -5.57
CA GLY A 149 -6.44 -14.70 -6.70
C GLY A 149 -7.20 -13.41 -6.30
N ARG A 150 -7.32 -13.08 -5.01
CA ARG A 150 -8.00 -11.88 -4.52
C ARG A 150 -7.00 -10.89 -3.94
N ALA A 151 -7.24 -9.60 -4.15
CA ALA A 151 -6.47 -8.52 -3.56
C ALA A 151 -7.07 -8.06 -2.22
N LEU A 152 -6.22 -7.88 -1.22
CA LEU A 152 -6.54 -7.28 0.07
C LEU A 152 -5.62 -6.09 0.31
N VAL A 153 -6.16 -4.98 0.78
CA VAL A 153 -5.40 -3.77 1.10
C VAL A 153 -5.17 -3.70 2.60
N ALA A 154 -3.92 -3.51 2.99
CA ALA A 154 -3.48 -3.44 4.38
C ALA A 154 -3.14 -2.01 4.80
N ASP A 155 -3.22 -1.74 6.11
CA ASP A 155 -2.68 -0.52 6.76
C ASP A 155 -3.38 0.79 6.35
N PHE A 156 -4.69 0.81 6.19
CA PHE A 156 -5.47 2.02 5.90
C PHE A 156 -5.25 3.12 6.94
N GLY A 157 -4.73 4.28 6.50
CA GLY A 157 -4.51 5.44 7.35
C GLY A 157 -3.47 5.26 8.47
N LEU A 158 -2.77 4.13 8.48
CA LEU A 158 -1.90 3.72 9.59
C LEU A 158 -0.42 4.05 9.37
N GLU A 159 -0.05 4.65 8.25
CA GLU A 159 1.29 5.23 8.19
C GLU A 159 1.32 6.40 9.17
N PRO A 160 2.29 6.40 10.10
CA PRO A 160 2.45 7.54 11.00
C PRO A 160 2.49 8.80 10.16
N LEU A 161 1.64 9.76 10.50
CA LEU A 161 1.64 11.10 9.94
C LEU A 161 2.98 11.75 10.33
N VAL A 162 4.04 11.31 9.67
CA VAL A 162 5.30 12.04 9.64
C VAL A 162 4.97 13.30 8.87
N GLY A 163 4.71 14.36 9.62
CA GLY A 163 4.09 15.55 9.09
C GLY A 163 4.84 16.08 7.88
N ALA A 164 4.10 16.69 6.97
CA ALA A 164 4.63 17.47 5.85
C ALA A 164 5.78 18.42 6.25
N ALA A 165 5.78 18.91 7.48
CA ALA A 165 6.87 19.66 8.10
C ALA A 165 8.19 18.86 8.23
N GLU A 166 8.14 17.53 8.32
CA GLU A 166 9.34 16.69 8.38
C GLU A 166 9.86 16.35 6.97
N LEU A 167 8.96 16.23 6.00
CA LEU A 167 9.31 16.18 4.57
C LEU A 167 10.01 17.46 4.12
N SER A 168 9.49 18.63 4.52
CA SER A 168 10.10 19.94 4.20
C SER A 168 11.41 20.21 4.95
N ARG A 169 11.59 19.72 6.17
CA ARG A 169 12.83 19.86 6.95
C ARG A 169 13.91 18.87 6.55
N ARG A 170 13.56 17.77 5.90
CA ARG A 170 14.47 16.71 5.47
C ARG A 170 14.83 16.79 3.99
N SER A 171 14.84 18.01 3.42
CA SER A 171 15.48 18.29 2.14
C SER A 171 17.02 18.09 2.18
N MET A 172 17.49 17.24 3.09
CA MET A 172 18.85 16.73 3.06
C MET A 172 18.97 15.65 1.98
N PRO A 173 20.00 15.72 1.12
CA PRO A 173 20.24 14.68 0.11
C PRO A 173 20.35 13.31 0.79
N GLY A 174 19.43 12.39 0.49
CA GLY A 174 19.51 11.00 0.92
C GLY A 174 18.46 10.48 1.91
N SER A 175 17.57 11.33 2.45
CA SER A 175 16.53 10.85 3.39
C SER A 175 15.11 11.21 2.97
N VAL A 176 14.61 10.57 1.90
CA VAL A 176 13.19 10.62 1.56
C VAL A 176 12.46 9.52 2.34
N LEU A 177 11.60 9.93 3.25
CA LEU A 177 10.72 9.01 3.97
C LEU A 177 9.54 8.64 3.05
N GLY A 178 9.45 7.38 2.66
CA GLY A 178 8.37 6.87 1.80
C GLY A 178 8.85 6.38 0.44
N THR A 179 7.90 5.93 -0.36
CA THR A 179 8.11 5.42 -1.72
C THR A 179 7.51 6.45 -2.69
N PRO A 180 8.28 7.45 -3.15
CA PRO A 180 7.77 8.60 -3.87
C PRO A 180 7.12 8.25 -5.23
N GLU A 181 7.36 7.05 -5.74
CA GLU A 181 6.84 6.55 -7.01
C GLU A 181 5.31 6.49 -7.07
N TYR A 182 4.65 6.39 -5.90
CA TYR A 182 3.18 6.27 -5.78
C TYR A 182 2.55 7.47 -5.09
N MET A 183 3.35 8.45 -4.71
CA MET A 183 2.90 9.66 -4.00
C MET A 183 2.17 10.58 -4.97
N SER A 184 1.00 11.08 -4.58
CA SER A 184 0.29 12.07 -5.40
C SER A 184 1.01 13.43 -5.39
N PRO A 185 0.77 14.30 -6.40
CA PRO A 185 1.38 15.64 -6.45
C PRO A 185 1.13 16.46 -5.20
N GLU A 186 -0.10 16.49 -4.68
CA GLU A 186 -0.47 17.20 -3.46
C GLU A 186 0.24 16.64 -2.22
N GLN A 187 0.40 15.33 -2.12
CA GLN A 187 1.22 14.71 -1.06
C GLN A 187 2.70 15.09 -1.20
N ALA A 188 3.23 15.12 -2.44
CA ALA A 188 4.62 15.52 -2.70
C ALA A 188 4.87 17.00 -2.39
N GLN A 189 3.85 17.86 -2.45
CA GLN A 189 3.89 19.25 -1.99
C GLN A 189 3.83 19.36 -0.46
N GLY A 190 3.40 18.30 0.22
CA GLY A 190 3.19 18.33 1.66
C GLY A 190 1.83 18.90 2.05
N ASP A 191 0.86 18.89 1.16
CA ASP A 191 -0.49 19.33 1.44
C ASP A 191 -1.14 18.40 2.48
N THR A 192 -1.78 19.01 3.49
CA THR A 192 -2.49 18.29 4.55
C THR A 192 -3.94 17.98 4.20
N ASP A 193 -4.51 18.70 3.25
CA ASP A 193 -5.92 18.64 2.87
C ASP A 193 -6.19 17.68 1.70
N CYS A 194 -5.39 16.61 1.62
CA CYS A 194 -5.59 15.54 0.66
C CYS A 194 -6.94 14.83 0.86
N ASP A 195 -7.61 14.50 -0.24
CA ASP A 195 -8.84 13.70 -0.24
C ASP A 195 -8.65 12.33 -0.94
N GLY A 196 -9.74 11.57 -1.14
CA GLY A 196 -9.70 10.25 -1.76
C GLY A 196 -9.08 10.21 -3.16
N ARG A 197 -9.03 11.35 -3.86
CA ARG A 197 -8.41 11.47 -5.19
C ARG A 197 -6.88 11.34 -5.15
N SER A 198 -6.25 11.51 -3.98
CA SER A 198 -4.84 11.15 -3.78
C SER A 198 -4.62 9.63 -3.84
N ASP A 199 -5.51 8.85 -3.24
CA ASP A 199 -5.46 7.39 -3.32
C ASP A 199 -5.79 6.88 -4.74
N VAL A 200 -6.67 7.57 -5.48
CA VAL A 200 -6.92 7.31 -6.92
C VAL A 200 -5.64 7.46 -7.72
N TYR A 201 -4.88 8.52 -7.50
CA TYR A 201 -3.58 8.73 -8.16
C TYR A 201 -2.60 7.60 -7.83
N SER A 202 -2.48 7.23 -6.55
CA SER A 202 -1.61 6.12 -6.11
C SER A 202 -2.03 4.79 -6.75
N LEU A 203 -3.34 4.50 -6.83
CA LEU A 203 -3.86 3.33 -7.54
C LEU A 203 -3.51 3.38 -9.02
N ALA A 204 -3.59 4.54 -9.66
CA ALA A 204 -3.23 4.69 -11.07
C ALA A 204 -1.73 4.44 -11.31
N CYS A 205 -0.85 4.86 -10.40
CA CYS A 205 0.57 4.51 -10.44
C CYS A 205 0.79 2.99 -10.37
N ILE A 206 0.04 2.30 -9.50
CA ILE A 206 0.09 0.83 -9.36
C ILE A 206 -0.43 0.16 -10.64
N VAL A 207 -1.56 0.61 -11.19
CA VAL A 207 -2.12 0.08 -12.45
C VAL A 207 -1.13 0.27 -13.60
N TYR A 208 -0.52 1.44 -13.69
CA TYR A 208 0.52 1.73 -14.69
C TYR A 208 1.67 0.73 -14.57
N GLU A 209 2.16 0.48 -13.34
CA GLU A 209 3.24 -0.48 -13.11
C GLU A 209 2.81 -1.92 -13.39
N MET A 210 1.62 -2.34 -12.99
CA MET A 210 1.11 -3.69 -13.30
C MET A 210 1.11 -3.97 -14.80
N ILE A 211 0.75 -2.98 -15.62
CA ILE A 211 0.63 -3.12 -17.06
C ILE A 211 1.98 -2.96 -17.78
N TRP A 212 2.77 -1.97 -17.36
CA TRP A 212 4.05 -1.63 -18.03
C TRP A 212 5.28 -2.30 -17.41
N GLY A 213 5.21 -2.71 -16.13
CA GLY A 213 6.34 -3.27 -15.39
C GLY A 213 7.13 -2.24 -14.54
N HIS A 214 6.89 -0.96 -14.73
CA HIS A 214 7.51 0.10 -13.94
C HIS A 214 6.48 1.18 -13.60
N PRO A 215 6.61 1.87 -12.45
CA PRO A 215 5.76 3.02 -12.14
C PRO A 215 5.97 4.16 -13.15
N PRO A 216 5.07 5.16 -13.21
CA PRO A 216 5.15 6.27 -14.16
C PRO A 216 6.48 7.02 -14.12
N PHE A 217 7.06 7.16 -12.93
CA PHE A 217 8.35 7.84 -12.72
C PHE A 217 9.28 6.95 -11.91
N VAL A 218 10.53 6.86 -12.39
CA VAL A 218 11.61 6.07 -11.77
C VAL A 218 12.88 6.92 -11.67
N GLY A 219 13.73 6.58 -10.70
CA GLY A 219 15.00 7.24 -10.49
C GLY A 219 15.26 7.61 -9.03
N PRO A 220 16.27 8.47 -8.75
CA PRO A 220 16.49 8.99 -7.40
C PRO A 220 15.24 9.67 -6.84
N SER A 221 14.98 9.48 -5.55
CA SER A 221 13.74 9.97 -4.89
C SER A 221 13.46 11.47 -5.12
N SER A 222 14.47 12.31 -5.09
CA SER A 222 14.32 13.75 -5.36
C SER A 222 13.88 14.06 -6.80
N LEU A 223 14.34 13.26 -7.77
CA LEU A 223 13.93 13.38 -9.17
C LEU A 223 12.48 12.91 -9.34
N VAL A 224 12.12 11.77 -8.70
CA VAL A 224 10.75 11.23 -8.74
C VAL A 224 9.79 12.25 -8.13
N LEU A 225 10.06 12.78 -6.94
CA LEU A 225 9.23 13.82 -6.32
C LEU A 225 9.02 15.03 -7.24
N ARG A 226 10.08 15.56 -7.85
CA ARG A 226 9.96 16.66 -8.80
C ARG A 226 9.07 16.30 -10.01
N ARG A 227 9.20 15.07 -10.53
CA ARG A 227 8.37 14.61 -11.64
C ARG A 227 6.91 14.38 -11.23
N GLN A 228 6.65 13.93 -10.00
CA GLN A 228 5.30 13.85 -9.47
C GLN A 228 4.62 15.22 -9.47
N LEU A 229 5.37 16.26 -9.15
CA LEU A 229 4.84 17.64 -9.10
C LEU A 229 4.52 18.22 -10.49
N SER A 230 5.38 17.99 -11.49
CA SER A 230 5.34 18.80 -12.71
C SER A 230 5.45 18.06 -14.04
N ALA A 231 5.88 16.80 -14.05
CA ALA A 231 6.05 16.07 -15.31
C ALA A 231 4.81 15.23 -15.63
N GLU A 232 4.38 15.29 -16.90
CA GLU A 232 3.35 14.38 -17.40
C GLU A 232 3.93 12.96 -17.56
N PRO A 233 3.24 11.92 -17.04
CA PRO A 233 3.65 10.55 -17.29
C PRO A 233 3.47 10.19 -18.77
N MET A 234 4.38 9.39 -19.31
CA MET A 234 4.22 8.91 -20.67
C MET A 234 2.97 8.03 -20.76
N PRO A 235 2.04 8.30 -21.69
CA PRO A 235 0.83 7.50 -21.85
C PRO A 235 1.15 6.03 -22.16
N LEU A 236 0.35 5.11 -21.62
CA LEU A 236 0.54 3.66 -21.85
C LEU A 236 0.47 3.28 -23.33
N CYS A 237 -0.35 3.96 -24.13
CA CYS A 237 -0.42 3.71 -25.58
C CYS A 237 0.90 4.01 -26.32
N CYS A 238 1.74 4.89 -25.77
CA CYS A 238 3.09 5.14 -26.30
C CYS A 238 4.11 4.10 -25.84
N ARG A 239 3.79 3.35 -24.79
CA ARG A 239 4.66 2.30 -24.22
C ARG A 239 4.35 0.92 -24.78
N LEU A 240 3.07 0.64 -24.97
CA LEU A 240 2.55 -0.68 -25.35
C LEU A 240 1.65 -0.54 -26.58
N PRO A 241 2.18 -0.79 -27.78
CA PRO A 241 1.36 -0.88 -28.97
C PRO A 241 0.28 -1.97 -28.79
N GLY A 242 -0.97 -1.63 -29.07
CA GLY A 242 -2.12 -2.56 -28.94
C GLY A 242 -2.86 -2.52 -27.60
N ILE A 243 -2.42 -1.71 -26.63
CA ILE A 243 -3.25 -1.46 -25.45
C ILE A 243 -4.53 -0.71 -25.86
N PRO A 244 -5.73 -1.06 -25.31
CA PRO A 244 -6.96 -0.34 -25.61
C PRO A 244 -6.84 1.16 -25.29
N HIS A 245 -7.23 2.01 -26.23
CA HIS A 245 -7.12 3.46 -26.07
C HIS A 245 -7.93 3.99 -24.88
N GLY A 246 -9.13 3.45 -24.65
CA GLY A 246 -9.97 3.83 -23.52
C GLY A 246 -9.31 3.54 -22.18
N LEU A 247 -8.67 2.38 -22.05
CA LEU A 247 -7.91 2.03 -20.84
C LEU A 247 -6.72 2.98 -20.63
N ALA A 248 -5.93 3.24 -21.69
CA ALA A 248 -4.80 4.17 -21.60
C ALA A 248 -5.24 5.58 -21.21
N ALA A 249 -6.38 6.05 -21.75
CA ALA A 249 -6.99 7.34 -21.41
C ALA A 249 -7.46 7.38 -19.95
N ALA A 250 -8.09 6.30 -19.45
CA ALA A 250 -8.48 6.21 -18.05
C ALA A 250 -7.28 6.31 -17.09
N VAL A 251 -6.19 5.61 -17.38
CA VAL A 251 -4.95 5.70 -16.58
C VAL A 251 -4.38 7.11 -16.63
N SER A 252 -4.29 7.73 -17.82
CA SER A 252 -3.78 9.09 -17.97
C SER A 252 -4.63 10.11 -17.20
N ARG A 253 -5.96 9.99 -17.24
CA ARG A 253 -6.86 10.83 -16.45
C ARG A 253 -6.65 10.66 -14.94
N ALA A 254 -6.51 9.44 -14.45
CA ALA A 254 -6.28 9.18 -13.03
C ALA A 254 -4.93 9.71 -12.55
N LEU A 255 -3.93 9.85 -13.45
CA LEU A 255 -2.61 10.43 -13.21
C LEU A 255 -2.55 11.96 -13.44
N ALA A 256 -3.68 12.64 -13.66
CA ALA A 256 -3.72 14.09 -13.78
C ALA A 256 -3.15 14.77 -12.51
N LYS A 257 -2.39 15.87 -12.70
CA LYS A 257 -1.77 16.58 -11.58
C LYS A 257 -2.81 17.24 -10.68
N GLU A 258 -3.80 17.90 -11.28
CA GLU A 258 -4.90 18.52 -10.57
C GLU A 258 -5.91 17.45 -10.10
N PRO A 259 -6.20 17.34 -8.80
CA PRO A 259 -7.15 16.36 -8.28
C PRO A 259 -8.54 16.46 -8.91
N ALA A 260 -8.97 17.68 -9.26
CA ALA A 260 -10.29 17.92 -9.90
C ALA A 260 -10.43 17.29 -11.29
N HIS A 261 -9.32 17.01 -11.97
CA HIS A 261 -9.33 16.37 -13.30
C HIS A 261 -9.34 14.85 -13.22
N ARG A 262 -9.10 14.26 -12.05
CA ARG A 262 -9.10 12.82 -11.81
C ARG A 262 -10.55 12.27 -11.74
N PHE A 263 -10.68 10.99 -11.49
CA PHE A 263 -11.95 10.38 -11.11
C PHE A 263 -12.34 10.78 -9.69
N ALA A 264 -13.63 10.93 -9.44
CA ALA A 264 -14.15 11.31 -8.13
C ALA A 264 -13.95 10.20 -7.08
N SER A 265 -13.88 8.92 -7.51
CA SER A 265 -13.65 7.78 -6.63
C SER A 265 -12.78 6.72 -7.31
N ALA A 266 -12.22 5.81 -6.50
CA ALA A 266 -11.38 4.71 -6.98
C ALA A 266 -12.21 3.68 -7.76
N GLY A 267 -13.45 3.43 -7.36
CA GLY A 267 -14.38 2.57 -8.09
C GLY A 267 -14.75 3.15 -9.45
N ALA A 268 -14.94 4.48 -9.56
CA ALA A 268 -15.17 5.12 -10.85
C ALA A 268 -13.96 4.97 -11.79
N PHE A 269 -12.75 5.05 -11.27
CA PHE A 269 -11.53 4.77 -12.04
C PHE A 269 -11.49 3.30 -12.48
N ALA A 270 -11.74 2.36 -11.55
CA ALA A 270 -11.75 0.93 -11.87
C ALA A 270 -12.83 0.55 -12.90
N ALA A 271 -14.00 1.20 -12.86
CA ALA A 271 -15.04 1.03 -13.87
C ALA A 271 -14.56 1.53 -15.25
N ALA A 272 -13.97 2.74 -15.31
CA ALA A 272 -13.45 3.29 -16.56
C ALA A 272 -12.33 2.46 -17.18
N LEU A 273 -11.51 1.78 -16.36
CA LEU A 273 -10.50 0.83 -16.87
C LEU A 273 -11.15 -0.36 -17.59
N ARG A 274 -12.22 -0.92 -17.03
CA ARG A 274 -12.96 -2.06 -17.63
C ARG A 274 -13.70 -1.65 -18.89
N ASP A 275 -14.41 -0.52 -18.83
CA ASP A 275 -15.17 0.01 -19.96
C ASP A 275 -14.25 0.42 -21.12
N GLY A 276 -13.03 0.87 -20.79
CA GLY A 276 -12.00 1.22 -21.76
C GLY A 276 -11.34 0.01 -22.44
N CYS A 277 -11.66 -1.21 -22.00
CA CYS A 277 -11.17 -2.44 -22.57
C CYS A 277 -12.21 -2.98 -23.60
N ASP A 278 -12.19 -2.50 -24.83
CA ASP A 278 -13.21 -2.74 -25.87
C ASP A 278 -13.32 -4.20 -26.34
N SER A 279 -12.47 -5.11 -25.89
CA SER A 279 -12.59 -6.54 -26.17
C SER A 279 -12.49 -7.35 -24.88
N LEU A 280 -13.62 -7.85 -24.40
CA LEU A 280 -13.70 -8.81 -23.30
C LEU A 280 -12.85 -10.07 -23.53
N GLU A 281 -12.49 -10.37 -24.76
CA GLU A 281 -11.60 -11.49 -25.11
C GLU A 281 -10.15 -11.27 -24.67
N ALA A 282 -9.63 -10.05 -24.72
CA ALA A 282 -8.30 -9.71 -24.20
C ALA A 282 -8.23 -9.75 -22.66
N CYS A 283 -9.39 -9.71 -21.98
CA CYS A 283 -9.51 -9.73 -20.53
C CYS A 283 -9.90 -11.09 -19.95
N ARG A 284 -10.16 -12.12 -20.77
CA ARG A 284 -10.44 -13.48 -20.29
C ARG A 284 -9.15 -14.21 -19.94
N PRO A 285 -9.12 -15.00 -18.87
CA PRO A 285 -8.05 -15.96 -18.64
C PRO A 285 -7.99 -16.88 -19.87
N SER A 286 -6.90 -16.84 -20.61
CA SER A 286 -6.66 -17.90 -21.58
C SER A 286 -6.48 -19.20 -20.80
N ASP A 287 -7.12 -20.28 -21.18
CA ASP A 287 -7.01 -21.63 -20.56
C ASP A 287 -5.58 -22.25 -20.66
N ARG A 288 -4.59 -21.43 -20.86
CA ARG A 288 -3.19 -21.83 -20.71
C ARG A 288 -2.73 -21.57 -19.28
N VAL A 289 -3.27 -22.36 -18.35
CA VAL A 289 -2.60 -22.63 -17.08
C VAL A 289 -1.35 -23.44 -17.40
N THR A 290 -0.26 -22.74 -17.66
CA THR A 290 1.07 -23.35 -17.53
C THR A 290 1.28 -23.52 -16.02
N ALA A 291 1.40 -24.78 -15.63
CA ALA A 291 1.56 -25.27 -14.28
C ALA A 291 2.39 -24.31 -13.41
N GLU A 292 1.77 -23.83 -12.35
CA GLU A 292 2.43 -23.19 -11.22
C GLU A 292 3.49 -24.16 -10.71
N ARG A 293 4.76 -23.79 -10.89
CA ARG A 293 5.82 -24.39 -10.06
C ARG A 293 5.55 -23.97 -8.63
N PRO A 294 5.51 -24.89 -7.65
CA PRO A 294 5.29 -24.56 -6.28
C PRO A 294 6.44 -23.63 -5.85
N ILE A 295 6.10 -22.38 -5.50
CA ILE A 295 7.02 -21.45 -4.86
C ILE A 295 7.14 -21.90 -3.41
N GLU A 296 7.95 -22.95 -3.20
CA GLU A 296 8.30 -23.40 -1.87
C GLU A 296 9.16 -22.34 -1.16
N ARG A 297 8.66 -21.90 -0.01
CA ARG A 297 9.43 -21.37 1.14
C ARG A 297 10.25 -20.08 1.02
N ALA A 298 10.20 -19.32 -0.08
CA ALA A 298 10.90 -18.03 -0.15
C ALA A 298 10.08 -16.82 0.34
N ALA A 299 8.80 -17.00 0.68
CA ALA A 299 7.87 -15.91 0.96
C ALA A 299 8.19 -15.09 2.23
N PHE A 300 9.06 -15.57 3.12
CA PHE A 300 9.42 -14.85 4.35
C PHE A 300 10.64 -13.95 4.24
N SER A 301 11.45 -14.07 3.17
CA SER A 301 12.73 -13.34 3.05
C SER A 301 12.62 -11.97 2.38
N LEU A 302 11.56 -11.66 1.65
CA LEU A 302 11.51 -10.50 0.76
C LEU A 302 10.80 -9.26 1.34
N TYR A 303 10.31 -9.32 2.59
CA TYR A 303 9.89 -8.11 3.29
C TYR A 303 11.10 -7.21 3.67
N ASN A 304 12.32 -7.73 3.52
CA ASN A 304 13.53 -7.17 4.13
C ASN A 304 14.59 -6.61 3.17
N THR A 305 14.46 -6.64 1.83
CA THR A 305 15.66 -6.42 1.00
C THR A 305 15.79 -5.08 0.29
N ARG A 306 14.99 -4.05 0.59
CA ARG A 306 15.22 -2.72 0.00
C ARG A 306 14.90 -1.53 0.92
N GLN A 307 15.18 -1.64 2.22
CA GLN A 307 15.24 -0.47 3.12
C GLN A 307 16.65 -0.22 3.70
N SER A 308 17.66 -0.92 3.21
CA SER A 308 19.07 -0.73 3.62
C SER A 308 19.89 -0.48 2.35
N ALA A 309 19.82 0.71 1.79
CA ALA A 309 20.86 1.35 0.99
C ALA A 309 20.54 2.86 0.90
#